data_2d2ea31e89764dc6b5c97149518e7fe0
#
_entry.id   2d2ea31e89764dc6b5c97149518e7fe0
#
_cell.length_a   1.000
_cell.length_b   1.000
_cell.length_c   1.000
_cell.angle_alpha   90.00
_cell.angle_beta   90.00
_cell.angle_gamma   90.00
#
_symmetry.space_group_name_H-M   'P 1'
#
loop_
_entity.id
_entity.type
_entity.pdbx_description
1 polymer ?
#
loop_
_entity_poly.entity_id
_entity_poly.type
_entity_poly.pdbx_seq_one_letter_code
_entity_poly.pdbx_strand_id
1 'polypeptide(L)'
;MDEAELWRISREPPISSRETLTGKQTIMDWQGHTDGTPWMQRQLIALLRALPLQFIYAVVALIVPGYLVFRPGARHQYHFFRHQLGFSPLKAARMTVVNHYRFGQIMIDRFAAFAGRKFRFTIEGEAHFDHLVQQPESFALLSAHIGCYELSGYTLRPEGKQIFALVFAHETAVVAEGRQSQFAQTGVRMVPIADDMSHLFLLSEALAQGHIVSFPADRHLPAERTLEVPFFRGKASLPHGPFALIARRKLPTLVLSAMKTSTHHYRLFVDPLPMPEPSLPMAQRAEALATAYAAVLQQRVTQYPAQWFNFFPFVH
;
A
#
# COMPACT_ATOMS: atom_id res chain seq x y z
N MET A 1 13.22 3.74 -30.29
CA MET A 1 13.25 4.89 -29.35
C MET A 1 14.24 4.50 -28.29
N ASP A 2 15.28 5.29 -28.17
CA ASP A 2 16.60 4.96 -27.62
C ASP A 2 16.58 4.80 -26.09
N GLU A 3 17.27 3.77 -25.57
CA GLU A 3 17.47 3.51 -24.13
C GLU A 3 18.13 4.69 -23.41
N ALA A 4 18.82 5.56 -24.15
CA ALA A 4 19.47 6.76 -23.65
C ALA A 4 18.47 7.82 -23.13
N GLU A 5 17.23 7.81 -23.57
CA GLU A 5 16.20 8.77 -23.13
C GLU A 5 15.60 8.39 -21.76
N LEU A 6 15.62 7.12 -21.38
CA LEU A 6 15.27 6.66 -20.03
C LEU A 6 16.26 7.20 -18.98
N TRP A 7 17.52 7.38 -19.37
CA TRP A 7 18.60 7.87 -18.51
C TRP A 7 18.57 9.38 -18.28
N ARG A 8 18.00 10.17 -19.17
CA ARG A 8 17.92 11.65 -19.00
C ARG A 8 16.93 12.12 -17.96
N ILE A 9 15.90 11.32 -17.66
CA ILE A 9 14.86 11.72 -16.70
C ILE A 9 15.32 11.53 -15.24
N SER A 10 16.35 10.69 -14.99
CA SER A 10 16.86 10.41 -13.63
C SER A 10 18.08 11.22 -13.22
N ARG A 11 18.68 12.04 -14.12
CA ARG A 11 19.88 12.83 -13.86
C ARG A 11 19.71 14.29 -14.19
N GLU A 12 18.86 15.00 -13.48
CA GLU A 12 19.12 16.42 -13.23
C GLU A 12 19.87 16.52 -11.90
N PRO A 13 21.02 17.24 -11.84
CA PRO A 13 21.79 17.36 -10.62
C PRO A 13 20.98 18.08 -9.54
N PRO A 14 21.19 17.76 -8.26
CA PRO A 14 20.51 18.45 -7.17
C PRO A 14 20.93 19.92 -7.20
N ILE A 15 19.96 20.81 -7.26
CA ILE A 15 20.15 22.26 -7.13
C ILE A 15 20.77 22.49 -5.76
N SER A 16 22.05 22.87 -5.76
CA SER A 16 22.76 23.32 -4.57
C SER A 16 22.23 24.69 -4.15
N SER A 17 21.37 24.70 -3.16
CA SER A 17 21.17 25.87 -2.33
C SER A 17 21.15 25.45 -0.87
N ARG A 18 22.29 25.71 -0.21
CA ARG A 18 22.37 25.77 1.24
C ARG A 18 21.48 26.93 1.69
N GLU A 19 20.29 26.65 2.12
CA GLU A 19 19.56 27.48 3.05
C GLU A 19 19.41 26.73 4.35
N THR A 20 20.11 27.23 5.36
CA THR A 20 20.00 26.87 6.76
C THR A 20 18.59 27.23 7.24
N LEU A 21 17.67 26.25 7.23
CA LEU A 21 16.41 26.34 7.95
C LEU A 21 16.59 25.73 9.33
N THR A 22 16.83 26.60 10.32
CA THR A 22 16.62 26.33 11.73
C THR A 22 15.12 26.15 12.00
N GLY A 23 14.67 24.94 12.01
CA GLY A 23 13.34 24.54 12.42
C GLY A 23 13.33 23.01 12.53
N LYS A 24 13.36 22.48 13.75
CA LYS A 24 13.21 21.04 14.01
C LYS A 24 11.81 20.56 13.61
N GLN A 25 11.57 20.36 12.32
CA GLN A 25 10.59 19.40 11.87
C GLN A 25 11.28 18.05 11.80
N THR A 26 11.11 17.25 12.82
CA THR A 26 11.39 15.82 12.77
C THR A 26 10.39 15.20 11.81
N ILE A 27 10.71 15.22 10.52
CA ILE A 27 10.06 14.37 9.53
C ILE A 27 10.37 12.96 10.02
N MET A 28 9.35 12.22 10.46
CA MET A 28 9.53 10.81 10.77
C MET A 28 9.81 10.11 9.44
N ASP A 29 11.09 9.88 9.17
CA ASP A 29 11.56 9.01 8.10
C ASP A 29 10.92 7.64 8.30
N TRP A 30 9.93 7.32 7.48
CA TRP A 30 9.45 5.96 7.40
C TRP A 30 10.56 5.13 6.72
N GLN A 31 11.26 4.31 7.51
CA GLN A 31 12.40 3.52 7.04
C GLN A 31 12.04 2.10 6.64
N GLY A 32 10.75 1.75 6.59
CA GLY A 32 10.30 0.42 6.15
C GLY A 32 10.64 -0.72 7.11
N HIS A 33 11.15 -0.43 8.31
CA HIS A 33 11.51 -1.47 9.27
C HIS A 33 10.27 -2.14 9.87
N THR A 34 10.27 -3.47 9.86
CA THR A 34 9.29 -4.27 10.59
C THR A 34 9.66 -4.27 12.07
N ASP A 35 8.75 -3.82 12.94
CA ASP A 35 8.95 -3.87 14.38
C ASP A 35 9.07 -5.34 14.86
N GLY A 36 9.96 -5.56 15.83
CA GLY A 36 10.21 -6.85 16.47
C GLY A 36 11.39 -7.63 15.88
N THR A 37 12.02 -8.42 16.74
CA THR A 37 13.15 -9.28 16.34
C THR A 37 12.65 -10.54 15.60
N PRO A 38 13.49 -11.19 14.77
CA PRO A 38 13.14 -12.45 14.11
C PRO A 38 12.70 -13.56 15.09
N TRP A 39 13.24 -13.55 16.31
CA TRP A 39 12.85 -14.47 17.36
C TRP A 39 11.41 -14.20 17.82
N MET A 40 11.06 -12.95 18.13
CA MET A 40 9.70 -12.57 18.52
C MET A 40 8.68 -12.91 17.44
N GLN A 41 9.02 -12.70 16.19
CA GLN A 41 8.13 -13.03 15.05
C GLN A 41 7.89 -14.53 14.94
N ARG A 42 8.93 -15.37 15.13
CA ARG A 42 8.78 -16.85 15.15
C ARG A 42 7.93 -17.31 16.33
N GLN A 43 8.10 -16.72 17.52
CA GLN A 43 7.25 -17.05 18.67
C GLN A 43 5.79 -16.65 18.42
N LEU A 44 5.56 -15.49 17.81
CA LEU A 44 4.22 -15.07 17.42
C LEU A 44 3.57 -16.07 16.45
N ILE A 45 4.30 -16.53 15.43
CA ILE A 45 3.81 -17.55 14.49
C ILE A 45 3.46 -18.85 15.22
N ALA A 46 4.29 -19.30 16.18
CA ALA A 46 4.01 -20.48 16.97
C ALA A 46 2.75 -20.33 17.84
N LEU A 47 2.58 -19.18 18.50
CA LEU A 47 1.37 -18.84 19.25
C LEU A 47 0.13 -18.79 18.35
N LEU A 48 0.24 -18.23 17.15
CA LEU A 48 -0.85 -18.16 16.19
C LEU A 48 -1.28 -19.53 15.64
N ARG A 49 -0.41 -20.53 15.69
CA ARG A 49 -0.79 -21.92 15.39
C ARG A 49 -1.61 -22.56 16.52
N ALA A 50 -1.30 -22.23 17.76
CA ALA A 50 -1.88 -22.86 18.94
C ALA A 50 -3.15 -22.15 19.47
N LEU A 51 -3.17 -20.81 19.49
CA LEU A 51 -4.22 -20.03 20.16
C LEU A 51 -5.26 -19.48 19.17
N PRO A 52 -6.53 -19.33 19.58
CA PRO A 52 -7.57 -18.65 18.79
C PRO A 52 -7.20 -17.17 18.51
N LEU A 53 -7.51 -16.67 17.33
CA LEU A 53 -7.25 -15.26 16.97
C LEU A 53 -7.94 -14.26 17.90
N GLN A 54 -9.15 -14.60 18.39
CA GLN A 54 -9.89 -13.75 19.32
C GLN A 54 -9.12 -13.50 20.61
N PHE A 55 -8.43 -14.53 21.12
CA PHE A 55 -7.60 -14.38 22.32
C PHE A 55 -6.43 -13.43 22.07
N ILE A 56 -5.72 -13.60 20.94
CA ILE A 56 -4.61 -12.72 20.58
C ILE A 56 -5.09 -11.29 20.34
N TYR A 57 -6.27 -11.09 19.74
CA TYR A 57 -6.85 -9.77 19.60
C TYR A 57 -7.24 -9.12 20.94
N ALA A 58 -7.67 -9.92 21.93
CA ALA A 58 -7.91 -9.39 23.26
C ALA A 58 -6.61 -8.89 23.90
N VAL A 59 -5.50 -9.61 23.73
CA VAL A 59 -4.17 -9.16 24.18
C VAL A 59 -3.78 -7.87 23.46
N VAL A 60 -3.96 -7.76 22.15
CA VAL A 60 -3.72 -6.52 21.39
C VAL A 60 -4.57 -5.37 21.93
N ALA A 61 -5.84 -5.62 22.27
CA ALA A 61 -6.72 -4.59 22.84
C ALA A 61 -6.21 -4.05 24.17
N LEU A 62 -5.57 -4.86 25.00
CA LEU A 62 -4.95 -4.45 26.26
C LEU A 62 -3.66 -3.65 26.05
N ILE A 63 -2.89 -3.93 25.00
CA ILE A 63 -1.61 -3.27 24.72
C ILE A 63 -1.81 -1.91 24.04
N VAL A 64 -2.80 -1.78 23.16
CA VAL A 64 -3.01 -0.58 22.33
C VAL A 64 -3.13 0.72 23.14
N PRO A 65 -3.87 0.82 24.25
CA PRO A 65 -3.95 2.06 25.01
C PRO A 65 -2.59 2.53 25.53
N GLY A 66 -1.77 1.62 26.04
CA GLY A 66 -0.39 1.94 26.47
C GLY A 66 0.49 2.42 25.31
N TYR A 67 0.39 1.75 24.16
CA TYR A 67 1.13 2.12 22.95
C TYR A 67 0.79 3.54 22.45
N LEU A 68 -0.49 3.93 22.51
CA LEU A 68 -0.96 5.24 22.05
C LEU A 68 -0.35 6.42 22.84
N VAL A 69 -0.07 6.22 24.13
CA VAL A 69 0.50 7.27 25.00
C VAL A 69 1.90 7.69 24.54
N PHE A 70 2.66 6.74 23.99
CA PHE A 70 4.09 6.93 23.68
C PHE A 70 4.39 7.17 22.19
N ARG A 71 3.38 7.14 21.30
CA ARG A 71 3.61 7.22 19.85
C ARG A 71 3.00 8.47 19.21
N PRO A 72 3.79 9.26 18.46
CA PRO A 72 3.31 10.48 17.80
C PRO A 72 2.27 10.21 16.71
N GLY A 73 2.27 9.01 16.11
CA GLY A 73 1.30 8.62 15.07
C GLY A 73 -0.16 8.72 15.51
N ALA A 74 -0.46 8.54 16.81
CA ALA A 74 -1.81 8.72 17.36
C ALA A 74 -2.32 10.16 17.17
N ARG A 75 -1.45 11.17 17.32
CA ARG A 75 -1.79 12.58 17.13
C ARG A 75 -2.15 12.88 15.68
N HIS A 76 -1.40 12.33 14.70
CA HIS A 76 -1.69 12.50 13.28
C HIS A 76 -3.03 11.87 12.89
N GLN A 77 -3.33 10.67 13.39
CA GLN A 77 -4.63 10.03 13.15
C GLN A 77 -5.79 10.80 13.79
N TYR A 78 -5.62 11.29 15.02
CA TYR A 78 -6.64 12.14 15.66
C TYR A 78 -6.92 13.39 14.83
N HIS A 79 -5.86 14.10 14.38
CA HIS A 79 -6.01 15.30 13.54
C HIS A 79 -6.71 15.00 12.24
N PHE A 80 -6.37 13.88 11.57
CA PHE A 80 -7.05 13.43 10.36
C PHE A 80 -8.55 13.23 10.61
N PHE A 81 -8.93 12.45 11.63
CA PHE A 81 -10.34 12.22 11.95
C PHE A 81 -11.06 13.50 12.33
N ARG A 82 -10.40 14.40 13.03
CA ARG A 82 -10.98 15.65 13.50
C ARG A 82 -11.18 16.66 12.37
N HIS A 83 -10.16 16.87 11.55
CA HIS A 83 -10.11 17.97 10.59
C HIS A 83 -10.46 17.55 9.18
N GLN A 84 -10.04 16.37 8.73
CA GLN A 84 -10.32 15.91 7.38
C GLN A 84 -11.71 15.24 7.28
N LEU A 85 -12.07 14.38 8.25
CA LEU A 85 -13.37 13.72 8.28
C LEU A 85 -14.45 14.51 9.08
N GLY A 86 -14.09 15.56 9.78
CA GLY A 86 -15.04 16.41 10.52
C GLY A 86 -15.68 15.74 11.74
N PHE A 87 -15.06 14.70 12.30
CA PHE A 87 -15.61 14.02 13.48
C PHE A 87 -15.57 14.92 14.72
N SER A 88 -16.52 14.77 15.66
CA SER A 88 -16.45 15.42 16.96
C SER A 88 -15.20 15.01 17.74
N PRO A 89 -14.71 15.79 18.72
CA PRO A 89 -13.48 15.44 19.45
C PRO A 89 -13.53 14.04 20.07
N LEU A 90 -14.64 13.67 20.70
CA LEU A 90 -14.82 12.36 21.33
C LEU A 90 -14.84 11.24 20.28
N LYS A 91 -15.53 11.45 19.15
CA LYS A 91 -15.55 10.47 18.03
C LYS A 91 -14.16 10.33 17.42
N ALA A 92 -13.41 11.42 17.22
CA ALA A 92 -12.06 11.37 16.70
C ALA A 92 -11.11 10.60 17.63
N ALA A 93 -11.17 10.87 18.95
CA ALA A 93 -10.37 10.13 19.95
C ALA A 93 -10.70 8.64 19.94
N ARG A 94 -11.99 8.28 19.98
CA ARG A 94 -12.43 6.88 19.88
C ARG A 94 -11.95 6.22 18.59
N MET A 95 -12.08 6.90 17.47
CA MET A 95 -11.64 6.36 16.16
C MET A 95 -10.13 6.18 16.09
N THR A 96 -9.34 7.02 16.76
CA THR A 96 -7.88 6.85 16.87
C THR A 96 -7.54 5.55 17.60
N VAL A 97 -8.19 5.26 18.73
CA VAL A 97 -8.01 3.99 19.45
C VAL A 97 -8.40 2.79 18.58
N VAL A 98 -9.57 2.85 17.94
CA VAL A 98 -10.07 1.79 17.07
C VAL A 98 -9.15 1.56 15.87
N ASN A 99 -8.60 2.62 15.28
CA ASN A 99 -7.66 2.53 14.15
C ASN A 99 -6.38 1.78 14.55
N HIS A 100 -5.75 2.12 15.68
CA HIS A 100 -4.56 1.42 16.15
C HIS A 100 -4.85 -0.05 16.54
N TYR A 101 -6.02 -0.30 17.12
CA TYR A 101 -6.46 -1.67 17.38
C TYR A 101 -6.64 -2.47 16.08
N ARG A 102 -7.27 -1.87 15.06
CA ARG A 102 -7.41 -2.48 13.74
C ARG A 102 -6.05 -2.72 13.06
N PHE A 103 -5.13 -1.77 13.18
CA PHE A 103 -3.76 -1.97 12.71
C PHE A 103 -3.11 -3.18 13.37
N GLY A 104 -3.20 -3.29 14.70
CA GLY A 104 -2.69 -4.45 15.43
C GLY A 104 -3.32 -5.77 14.96
N GLN A 105 -4.66 -5.79 14.75
CA GLN A 105 -5.34 -6.98 14.21
C GLN A 105 -4.82 -7.35 12.80
N ILE A 106 -4.62 -6.38 11.92
CA ILE A 106 -4.12 -6.60 10.56
C ILE A 106 -2.68 -7.14 10.58
N MET A 107 -1.83 -6.61 11.47
CA MET A 107 -0.47 -7.15 11.64
C MET A 107 -0.50 -8.60 12.13
N ILE A 108 -1.35 -8.92 13.09
CA ILE A 108 -1.56 -10.31 13.56
C ILE A 108 -2.05 -11.21 12.43
N ASP A 109 -2.98 -10.74 11.58
CA ASP A 109 -3.52 -11.52 10.47
C ASP A 109 -2.46 -11.86 9.41
N ARG A 110 -1.51 -10.96 9.13
CA ARG A 110 -0.35 -11.26 8.27
C ARG A 110 0.42 -12.47 8.81
N PHE A 111 0.81 -12.43 10.09
CA PHE A 111 1.52 -13.53 10.73
C PHE A 111 0.65 -14.79 10.88
N ALA A 112 -0.66 -14.64 11.04
CA ALA A 112 -1.60 -15.74 11.07
C ALA A 112 -1.67 -16.46 9.71
N ALA A 113 -1.62 -15.72 8.60
CA ALA A 113 -1.49 -16.31 7.27
C ALA A 113 -0.18 -17.10 7.12
N PHE A 114 0.96 -16.55 7.61
CA PHE A 114 2.24 -17.29 7.64
C PHE A 114 2.18 -18.53 8.54
N ALA A 115 1.35 -18.52 9.58
CA ALA A 115 1.06 -19.66 10.42
C ALA A 115 0.13 -20.71 9.78
N GLY A 116 -0.35 -20.48 8.55
CA GLY A 116 -1.27 -21.36 7.82
C GLY A 116 -2.75 -21.11 8.11
N ARG A 117 -3.12 -20.04 8.83
CA ARG A 117 -4.51 -19.66 9.05
C ARG A 117 -5.15 -19.18 7.76
N LYS A 118 -6.35 -19.66 7.46
CA LYS A 118 -7.12 -19.26 6.28
C LYS A 118 -8.13 -18.16 6.62
N PHE A 119 -8.22 -17.16 5.76
CA PHE A 119 -9.24 -16.12 5.80
C PHE A 119 -10.24 -16.36 4.66
N ARG A 120 -11.48 -15.96 4.89
CA ARG A 120 -12.52 -15.96 3.86
C ARG A 120 -12.57 -14.58 3.21
N PHE A 121 -12.85 -14.56 1.92
CA PHE A 121 -12.96 -13.33 1.15
C PHE A 121 -14.31 -13.27 0.44
N THR A 122 -14.90 -12.07 0.43
CA THR A 122 -15.91 -11.68 -0.54
C THR A 122 -15.26 -10.67 -1.47
N ILE A 123 -15.29 -10.92 -2.77
CA ILE A 123 -14.64 -10.06 -3.76
C ILE A 123 -15.72 -9.25 -4.47
N GLU A 124 -15.58 -7.92 -4.42
CA GLU A 124 -16.41 -6.99 -5.19
C GLU A 124 -15.62 -6.48 -6.39
N GLY A 125 -16.19 -6.59 -7.58
CA GLY A 125 -15.54 -6.22 -8.83
C GLY A 125 -14.59 -7.28 -9.40
N GLU A 126 -14.66 -8.55 -8.95
CA GLU A 126 -13.83 -9.66 -9.45
C GLU A 126 -13.83 -9.77 -10.97
N ALA A 127 -15.01 -9.56 -11.60
CA ALA A 127 -15.15 -9.59 -13.05
C ALA A 127 -14.23 -8.62 -13.80
N HIS A 128 -13.83 -7.49 -13.19
CA HIS A 128 -12.84 -6.58 -13.79
C HIS A 128 -11.46 -7.20 -13.86
N PHE A 129 -11.06 -7.93 -12.80
CA PHE A 129 -9.78 -8.64 -12.77
C PHE A 129 -9.77 -9.80 -13.77
N ASP A 130 -10.79 -10.63 -13.76
CA ASP A 130 -10.94 -11.79 -14.64
C ASP A 130 -10.92 -11.37 -16.12
N HIS A 131 -11.63 -10.27 -16.43
CA HIS A 131 -11.62 -9.72 -17.78
C HIS A 131 -10.20 -9.35 -18.24
N LEU A 132 -9.41 -8.65 -17.42
CA LEU A 132 -8.05 -8.24 -17.77
C LEU A 132 -7.07 -9.42 -17.80
N VAL A 133 -7.26 -10.42 -16.94
CA VAL A 133 -6.43 -11.64 -16.95
C VAL A 133 -6.57 -12.41 -18.26
N GLN A 134 -7.77 -12.47 -18.84
CA GLN A 134 -8.07 -13.16 -20.10
C GLN A 134 -7.52 -12.44 -21.34
N GLN A 135 -7.18 -11.15 -21.22
CA GLN A 135 -6.56 -10.41 -22.32
C GLN A 135 -5.05 -10.71 -22.40
N PRO A 136 -4.44 -10.71 -23.60
CA PRO A 136 -2.99 -10.92 -23.74
C PRO A 136 -2.16 -9.77 -23.17
N GLU A 137 -2.72 -8.57 -23.11
CA GLU A 137 -2.04 -7.35 -22.67
C GLU A 137 -1.76 -7.37 -21.17
N SER A 138 -0.69 -6.69 -20.78
CA SER A 138 -0.35 -6.42 -19.39
C SER A 138 -1.28 -5.37 -18.78
N PHE A 139 -1.40 -5.40 -17.48
CA PHE A 139 -2.13 -4.38 -16.71
C PHE A 139 -1.47 -4.11 -15.36
N ALA A 140 -1.89 -3.04 -14.68
CA ALA A 140 -1.36 -2.65 -13.40
C ALA A 140 -2.37 -2.84 -12.26
N LEU A 141 -1.85 -3.19 -11.08
CA LEU A 141 -2.58 -3.19 -9.82
C LEU A 141 -2.01 -2.11 -8.92
N LEU A 142 -2.84 -1.22 -8.43
CA LEU A 142 -2.49 -0.25 -7.40
C LEU A 142 -3.08 -0.64 -6.07
N SER A 143 -2.32 -0.47 -5.00
CA SER A 143 -2.78 -0.67 -3.63
C SER A 143 -2.41 0.51 -2.74
N ALA A 144 -2.91 0.52 -1.51
CA ALA A 144 -2.60 1.51 -0.49
C ALA A 144 -2.44 0.84 0.88
N HIS A 145 -1.86 1.56 1.85
CA HIS A 145 -1.78 1.12 3.24
C HIS A 145 -3.13 1.26 3.96
N ILE A 146 -4.17 0.69 3.33
CA ILE A 146 -5.53 0.60 3.85
C ILE A 146 -5.95 -0.87 3.96
N GLY A 147 -6.55 -1.25 5.09
CA GLY A 147 -6.85 -2.67 5.35
C GLY A 147 -5.61 -3.56 5.30
N CYS A 148 -5.73 -4.76 4.74
CA CYS A 148 -4.62 -5.70 4.59
C CYS A 148 -4.35 -6.01 3.10
N TYR A 149 -3.70 -5.07 2.40
CA TYR A 149 -3.43 -5.20 0.97
C TYR A 149 -2.63 -6.47 0.62
N GLU A 150 -1.78 -6.98 1.53
CA GLU A 150 -1.02 -8.21 1.28
C GLU A 150 -1.92 -9.43 1.12
N LEU A 151 -3.01 -9.51 1.91
CA LEU A 151 -3.95 -10.61 1.80
C LEU A 151 -4.70 -10.62 0.44
N SER A 152 -4.79 -9.49 -0.27
CA SER A 152 -5.35 -9.46 -1.61
C SER A 152 -4.53 -10.29 -2.60
N GLY A 153 -3.19 -10.26 -2.46
CA GLY A 153 -2.27 -11.06 -3.28
C GLY A 153 -2.41 -12.58 -3.08
N TYR A 154 -3.06 -13.02 -1.98
CA TYR A 154 -3.32 -14.45 -1.74
C TYR A 154 -4.66 -14.93 -2.31
N THR A 155 -5.48 -14.02 -2.81
CA THR A 155 -6.87 -14.28 -3.18
C THR A 155 -7.08 -14.28 -4.69
N LEU A 156 -6.52 -13.28 -5.38
CA LEU A 156 -6.63 -13.16 -6.84
C LEU A 156 -5.70 -14.18 -7.52
N ARG A 157 -6.24 -14.88 -8.50
CA ARG A 157 -5.51 -15.90 -9.27
C ARG A 157 -5.30 -15.40 -10.69
N PRO A 158 -4.09 -15.01 -11.07
CA PRO A 158 -3.78 -14.50 -12.40
C PRO A 158 -3.55 -15.67 -13.36
N GLU A 159 -4.58 -16.40 -13.71
CA GLU A 159 -4.50 -17.58 -14.60
C GLU A 159 -3.68 -17.29 -15.86
N GLY A 160 -2.55 -17.99 -16.03
CA GLY A 160 -1.63 -17.81 -17.18
C GLY A 160 -0.72 -16.57 -17.10
N LYS A 161 -0.91 -15.67 -16.13
CA LYS A 161 -0.05 -14.51 -15.88
C LYS A 161 0.66 -14.62 -14.52
N GLN A 162 1.68 -13.78 -14.30
CA GLN A 162 2.30 -13.58 -12.99
C GLN A 162 2.10 -12.15 -12.53
N ILE A 163 2.01 -11.94 -11.20
CA ILE A 163 1.96 -10.61 -10.59
C ILE A 163 3.36 -10.26 -10.09
N PHE A 164 3.97 -9.20 -10.62
CA PHE A 164 5.24 -8.65 -10.17
C PHE A 164 4.95 -7.51 -9.19
N ALA A 165 5.06 -7.81 -7.89
CA ALA A 165 4.75 -6.86 -6.83
C ALA A 165 6.00 -6.13 -6.36
N LEU A 166 6.04 -4.80 -6.53
CA LEU A 166 7.12 -3.96 -6.04
C LEU A 166 7.07 -3.87 -4.51
N VAL A 167 8.18 -4.18 -3.85
CA VAL A 167 8.29 -4.18 -2.39
C VAL A 167 9.54 -3.47 -1.91
N PHE A 168 9.49 -2.86 -0.73
CA PHE A 168 10.69 -2.31 -0.08
C PHE A 168 11.57 -3.42 0.49
N ALA A 169 12.90 -3.32 0.27
CA ALA A 169 13.86 -4.37 0.60
C ALA A 169 14.22 -4.50 2.10
N HIS A 170 13.73 -3.60 2.97
CA HIS A 170 14.19 -3.48 4.37
C HIS A 170 13.37 -4.34 5.37
N GLU A 171 12.86 -5.49 4.93
CA GLU A 171 12.10 -6.38 5.81
C GLU A 171 12.99 -7.42 6.50
N THR A 172 12.53 -7.93 7.65
CA THR A 172 13.20 -9.05 8.31
C THR A 172 13.10 -10.33 7.48
N ALA A 173 14.11 -11.20 7.56
CA ALA A 173 14.12 -12.47 6.83
C ALA A 173 12.85 -13.31 7.09
N VAL A 174 12.34 -13.33 8.32
CA VAL A 174 11.10 -14.08 8.68
C VAL A 174 9.88 -13.58 7.92
N VAL A 175 9.75 -12.26 7.75
CA VAL A 175 8.63 -11.66 6.99
C VAL A 175 8.82 -11.91 5.51
N ALA A 176 10.02 -11.75 4.99
CA ALA A 176 10.34 -11.99 3.58
C ALA A 176 10.10 -13.45 3.18
N GLU A 177 10.58 -14.42 3.98
CA GLU A 177 10.37 -15.85 3.77
C GLU A 177 8.89 -16.25 3.88
N GLY A 178 8.19 -15.74 4.91
CA GLY A 178 6.76 -16.00 5.10
C GLY A 178 5.93 -15.49 3.93
N ARG A 179 6.22 -14.28 3.45
CA ARG A 179 5.56 -13.67 2.30
C ARG A 179 5.88 -14.43 1.02
N GLN A 180 7.15 -14.76 0.78
CA GLN A 180 7.58 -15.51 -0.39
C GLN A 180 6.91 -16.87 -0.47
N SER A 181 6.81 -17.61 0.65
CA SER A 181 6.13 -18.90 0.73
C SER A 181 4.65 -18.80 0.38
N GLN A 182 3.96 -17.75 0.84
CA GLN A 182 2.54 -17.53 0.53
C GLN A 182 2.34 -17.11 -0.92
N PHE A 183 3.14 -16.18 -1.41
CA PHE A 183 3.05 -15.65 -2.77
C PHE A 183 3.44 -16.67 -3.85
N ALA A 184 4.40 -17.54 -3.58
CA ALA A 184 4.77 -18.61 -4.53
C ALA A 184 3.59 -19.51 -4.93
N GLN A 185 2.58 -19.65 -4.04
CA GLN A 185 1.37 -20.45 -4.30
C GLN A 185 0.32 -19.71 -5.14
N THR A 186 0.46 -18.40 -5.34
CA THR A 186 -0.55 -17.54 -5.96
C THR A 186 -0.05 -16.82 -7.23
N GLY A 187 1.13 -17.18 -7.74
CA GLY A 187 1.69 -16.55 -8.93
C GLY A 187 2.17 -15.11 -8.71
N VAL A 188 2.43 -14.71 -7.45
CA VAL A 188 2.98 -13.40 -7.10
C VAL A 188 4.49 -13.51 -6.91
N ARG A 189 5.24 -12.72 -7.68
CA ARG A 189 6.69 -12.56 -7.57
C ARG A 189 7.00 -11.21 -6.93
N MET A 190 7.73 -11.20 -5.83
CA MET A 190 8.20 -9.97 -5.21
C MET A 190 9.39 -9.40 -5.98
N VAL A 191 9.34 -8.11 -6.25
CA VAL A 191 10.42 -7.34 -6.89
C VAL A 191 10.89 -6.29 -5.89
N PRO A 192 12.03 -6.51 -5.22
CA PRO A 192 12.56 -5.52 -4.27
C PRO A 192 13.05 -4.27 -5.01
N ILE A 193 12.77 -3.12 -4.44
CA ILE A 193 13.34 -1.85 -4.92
C ILE A 193 14.84 -1.90 -4.65
N ALA A 194 15.64 -1.75 -5.69
CA ALA A 194 17.10 -1.78 -5.63
C ALA A 194 17.67 -0.44 -6.08
N ASP A 195 18.79 -0.03 -5.48
CA ASP A 195 19.45 1.25 -5.76
C ASP A 195 20.03 1.31 -7.18
N ASP A 196 20.37 0.15 -7.77
CA ASP A 196 20.86 0.00 -9.14
C ASP A 196 19.76 0.06 -10.21
N MET A 197 18.52 0.32 -9.81
CA MET A 197 17.34 0.38 -10.70
C MET A 197 17.01 -0.94 -11.43
N SER A 198 17.61 -2.08 -11.05
CA SER A 198 17.37 -3.39 -11.68
C SER A 198 15.90 -3.82 -11.64
N HIS A 199 15.15 -3.38 -10.61
CA HIS A 199 13.72 -3.61 -10.51
C HIS A 199 12.92 -3.04 -11.70
N LEU A 200 13.37 -1.94 -12.33
CA LEU A 200 12.70 -1.34 -13.49
C LEU A 200 12.84 -2.24 -14.74
N PHE A 201 13.99 -2.90 -14.91
CA PHE A 201 14.18 -3.86 -16.00
C PHE A 201 13.25 -5.06 -15.82
N LEU A 202 13.17 -5.60 -14.61
CA LEU A 202 12.27 -6.71 -14.29
C LEU A 202 10.79 -6.37 -14.56
N LEU A 203 10.37 -5.17 -14.17
CA LEU A 203 9.00 -4.69 -14.44
C LEU A 203 8.76 -4.47 -15.93
N SER A 204 9.75 -3.92 -16.66
CA SER A 204 9.65 -3.72 -18.11
C SER A 204 9.55 -5.05 -18.87
N GLU A 205 10.33 -6.04 -18.47
CA GLU A 205 10.27 -7.40 -19.02
C GLU A 205 8.93 -8.07 -18.73
N ALA A 206 8.45 -7.99 -17.48
CA ALA A 206 7.14 -8.50 -17.10
C ALA A 206 6.01 -7.91 -17.95
N LEU A 207 6.05 -6.59 -18.19
CA LEU A 207 5.08 -5.91 -19.04
C LEU A 207 5.19 -6.32 -20.51
N ALA A 208 6.41 -6.58 -21.03
CA ALA A 208 6.61 -7.05 -22.39
C ALA A 208 6.06 -8.47 -22.61
N GLN A 209 6.05 -9.29 -21.56
CA GLN A 209 5.54 -10.65 -21.56
C GLN A 209 4.03 -10.76 -21.24
N GLY A 210 3.31 -9.65 -21.12
CA GLY A 210 1.87 -9.65 -20.84
C GLY A 210 1.53 -9.91 -19.37
N HIS A 211 2.49 -9.79 -18.45
CA HIS A 211 2.30 -10.00 -17.02
C HIS A 211 1.73 -8.77 -16.30
N ILE A 212 1.42 -8.92 -15.02
CA ILE A 212 0.79 -7.92 -14.16
C ILE A 212 1.86 -7.26 -13.30
N VAL A 213 1.85 -5.94 -13.19
CA VAL A 213 2.70 -5.21 -12.25
C VAL A 213 1.85 -4.65 -11.10
N SER A 214 2.38 -4.68 -9.87
CA SER A 214 1.65 -4.22 -8.68
C SER A 214 2.48 -3.24 -7.87
N PHE A 215 1.87 -2.11 -7.50
CA PHE A 215 2.51 -1.02 -6.75
C PHE A 215 1.67 -0.58 -5.55
N PRO A 216 2.25 -0.41 -4.35
CA PRO A 216 1.69 0.48 -3.36
C PRO A 216 1.89 1.93 -3.85
N ALA A 217 0.80 2.70 -3.97
CA ALA A 217 0.84 4.01 -4.64
C ALA A 217 0.46 5.19 -3.73
N ASP A 218 0.42 4.96 -2.42
CA ASP A 218 0.04 5.97 -1.42
C ASP A 218 1.24 6.52 -0.61
N ARG A 219 2.45 5.99 -0.81
CA ARG A 219 3.66 6.46 -0.10
C ARG A 219 4.80 6.70 -1.05
N HIS A 220 5.61 7.70 -0.74
CA HIS A 220 6.81 8.05 -1.48
C HIS A 220 8.00 8.21 -0.53
N LEU A 221 9.21 8.04 -1.04
CA LEU A 221 10.43 8.39 -0.32
C LEU A 221 10.66 9.91 -0.37
N PRO A 222 11.37 10.52 0.59
CA PRO A 222 11.59 11.97 0.64
C PRO A 222 12.22 12.58 -0.61
N ALA A 223 13.06 11.82 -1.32
CA ALA A 223 13.75 12.26 -2.54
C ALA A 223 12.97 11.96 -3.84
N GLU A 224 11.82 11.30 -3.75
CA GLU A 224 11.03 10.95 -4.94
C GLU A 224 10.22 12.12 -5.45
N ARG A 225 10.08 12.21 -6.77
CA ARG A 225 9.13 13.11 -7.41
C ARG A 225 7.70 12.69 -7.07
N THR A 226 6.87 13.66 -6.73
CA THR A 226 5.47 13.45 -6.36
C THR A 226 4.50 14.15 -7.29
N LEU A 227 3.24 13.72 -7.23
CA LEU A 227 2.09 14.38 -7.84
C LEU A 227 1.18 14.87 -6.71
N GLU A 228 0.86 16.15 -6.71
CA GLU A 228 -0.07 16.76 -5.79
C GLU A 228 -1.51 16.56 -6.29
N VAL A 229 -2.35 15.94 -5.48
CA VAL A 229 -3.75 15.65 -5.82
C VAL A 229 -4.70 16.13 -4.72
N PRO A 230 -5.93 16.55 -5.04
CA PRO A 230 -6.95 16.83 -4.03
C PRO A 230 -7.24 15.57 -3.20
N PHE A 231 -7.27 15.73 -1.88
CA PHE A 231 -7.60 14.62 -0.96
C PHE A 231 -8.29 15.16 0.29
N PHE A 232 -9.54 14.77 0.51
CA PHE A 232 -10.45 15.33 1.52
C PHE A 232 -10.51 16.87 1.47
N ARG A 233 -10.07 17.55 2.53
CA ARG A 233 -10.10 19.02 2.67
C ARG A 233 -8.77 19.69 2.35
N GLY A 234 -7.83 18.95 1.80
CA GLY A 234 -6.49 19.42 1.47
C GLY A 234 -5.94 18.73 0.22
N LYS A 235 -4.65 18.54 0.21
CA LYS A 235 -3.93 17.84 -0.86
C LYS A 235 -3.13 16.69 -0.29
N ALA A 236 -2.82 15.70 -1.13
CA ALA A 236 -1.90 14.63 -0.82
C ALA A 236 -0.81 14.55 -1.90
N SER A 237 0.41 14.21 -1.49
CA SER A 237 1.53 13.95 -2.39
C SER A 237 1.64 12.45 -2.65
N LEU A 238 1.41 12.03 -3.89
CA LEU A 238 1.52 10.63 -4.32
C LEU A 238 2.80 10.40 -5.13
N PRO A 239 3.40 9.20 -5.11
CA PRO A 239 4.60 8.90 -5.89
C PRO A 239 4.33 9.05 -7.39
N HIS A 240 5.19 9.78 -8.09
CA HIS A 240 5.04 10.00 -9.54
C HIS A 240 5.28 8.71 -10.35
N GLY A 241 6.22 7.86 -9.93
CA GLY A 241 6.71 6.71 -10.71
C GLY A 241 5.61 5.77 -11.22
N PRO A 242 4.75 5.21 -10.36
CA PRO A 242 3.67 4.30 -10.76
C PRO A 242 2.73 4.93 -11.81
N PHE A 243 2.29 6.16 -11.60
CA PHE A 243 1.36 6.85 -12.49
C PHE A 243 1.99 7.23 -13.83
N ALA A 244 3.27 7.60 -13.82
CA ALA A 244 4.03 7.87 -15.06
C ALA A 244 4.21 6.59 -15.90
N LEU A 245 4.51 5.45 -15.27
CA LEU A 245 4.61 4.18 -15.96
C LEU A 245 3.28 3.77 -16.59
N ILE A 246 2.18 3.84 -15.83
CA ILE A 246 0.83 3.53 -16.30
C ILE A 246 0.44 4.45 -17.46
N ALA A 247 0.63 5.76 -17.32
CA ALA A 247 0.34 6.76 -18.35
C ALA A 247 1.14 6.53 -19.65
N ARG A 248 2.44 6.22 -19.51
CA ARG A 248 3.35 5.99 -20.64
C ARG A 248 3.00 4.72 -21.40
N ARG A 249 2.76 3.62 -20.67
CA ARG A 249 2.45 2.31 -21.25
C ARG A 249 0.96 2.12 -21.56
N LYS A 250 0.11 3.08 -21.19
CA LYS A 250 -1.36 3.02 -21.34
C LYS A 250 -1.95 1.75 -20.72
N LEU A 251 -1.46 1.37 -19.54
CA LEU A 251 -1.85 0.12 -18.87
C LEU A 251 -3.27 0.23 -18.31
N PRO A 252 -4.19 -0.67 -18.64
CA PRO A 252 -5.40 -0.86 -17.84
C PRO A 252 -5.02 -1.04 -16.38
N THR A 253 -5.75 -0.43 -15.47
CA THR A 253 -5.34 -0.38 -14.06
C THR A 253 -6.51 -0.65 -13.14
N LEU A 254 -6.28 -1.48 -12.11
CA LEU A 254 -7.22 -1.78 -11.05
C LEU A 254 -6.64 -1.32 -9.70
N VAL A 255 -7.49 -0.82 -8.83
CA VAL A 255 -7.13 -0.47 -7.45
C VAL A 255 -7.67 -1.54 -6.51
N LEU A 256 -6.77 -2.11 -5.69
CA LEU A 256 -7.10 -3.17 -4.75
C LEU A 256 -7.15 -2.67 -3.32
N SER A 257 -8.20 -3.04 -2.58
CA SER A 257 -8.33 -2.76 -1.15
C SER A 257 -8.94 -3.96 -0.42
N ALA A 258 -8.22 -4.53 0.56
CA ALA A 258 -8.70 -5.69 1.33
C ALA A 258 -9.10 -5.26 2.76
N MET A 259 -10.38 -5.11 3.00
CA MET A 259 -10.95 -4.56 4.24
C MET A 259 -11.40 -5.66 5.18
N LYS A 260 -10.90 -5.64 6.42
CA LYS A 260 -11.32 -6.58 7.46
C LYS A 260 -12.76 -6.31 7.89
N THR A 261 -13.63 -7.31 7.78
CA THR A 261 -15.05 -7.21 8.17
C THR A 261 -15.37 -8.00 9.44
N SER A 262 -14.65 -9.10 9.68
CA SER A 262 -14.75 -9.88 10.93
C SER A 262 -13.41 -10.54 11.27
N THR A 263 -13.36 -11.39 12.30
CA THR A 263 -12.15 -12.09 12.73
C THR A 263 -11.48 -12.91 11.62
N HIS A 264 -12.28 -13.55 10.78
CA HIS A 264 -11.79 -14.45 9.73
C HIS A 264 -12.27 -14.07 8.34
N HIS A 265 -12.80 -12.86 8.15
CA HIS A 265 -13.39 -12.46 6.89
C HIS A 265 -12.91 -11.09 6.46
N TYR A 266 -12.56 -10.99 5.16
CA TYR A 266 -12.18 -9.78 4.46
C TYR A 266 -13.09 -9.54 3.26
N ARG A 267 -13.32 -8.29 2.94
CA ARG A 267 -13.92 -7.85 1.69
C ARG A 267 -12.82 -7.24 0.82
N LEU A 268 -12.58 -7.85 -0.32
CA LEU A 268 -11.65 -7.35 -1.32
C LEU A 268 -12.43 -6.54 -2.35
N PHE A 269 -11.99 -5.34 -2.60
CA PHE A 269 -12.51 -4.46 -3.65
C PHE A 269 -11.51 -4.40 -4.79
N VAL A 270 -12.04 -4.51 -6.01
CA VAL A 270 -11.32 -4.44 -7.27
C VAL A 270 -11.96 -3.33 -8.09
N ASP A 271 -11.45 -2.12 -7.94
CA ASP A 271 -12.01 -0.92 -8.55
C ASP A 271 -11.25 -0.58 -9.84
N PRO A 272 -11.91 -0.48 -11.02
CA PRO A 272 -11.24 -0.06 -12.23
C PRO A 272 -10.87 1.43 -12.17
N LEU A 273 -9.65 1.76 -12.59
CA LEU A 273 -9.20 3.13 -12.72
C LEU A 273 -9.48 3.63 -14.14
N PRO A 274 -10.22 4.75 -14.31
CA PRO A 274 -10.52 5.26 -15.64
C PRO A 274 -9.24 5.70 -16.35
N MET A 275 -9.09 5.27 -17.61
CA MET A 275 -7.97 5.70 -18.45
C MET A 275 -8.19 7.13 -18.93
N PRO A 276 -7.19 8.02 -18.76
CA PRO A 276 -7.26 9.38 -19.29
C PRO A 276 -7.31 9.40 -20.83
N GLU A 277 -7.84 10.50 -21.37
CA GLU A 277 -7.88 10.75 -22.80
C GLU A 277 -6.49 10.58 -23.44
N PRO A 278 -6.35 9.75 -24.49
CA PRO A 278 -5.06 9.47 -25.13
C PRO A 278 -4.39 10.72 -25.73
N SER A 279 -5.17 11.75 -26.07
CA SER A 279 -4.72 13.02 -26.64
C SER A 279 -3.99 13.92 -25.65
N LEU A 280 -4.19 13.70 -24.34
CA LEU A 280 -3.52 14.48 -23.31
C LEU A 280 -2.01 14.21 -23.25
N PRO A 281 -1.18 15.23 -22.98
CA PRO A 281 0.23 15.04 -22.68
C PRO A 281 0.46 14.01 -21.57
N MET A 282 1.55 13.27 -21.63
CA MET A 282 1.86 12.19 -20.68
C MET A 282 1.82 12.65 -19.21
N ALA A 283 2.33 13.85 -18.92
CA ALA A 283 2.30 14.41 -17.57
C ALA A 283 0.86 14.63 -17.06
N GLN A 284 -0.02 15.16 -17.88
CA GLN A 284 -1.43 15.37 -17.53
C GLN A 284 -2.18 14.04 -17.38
N ARG A 285 -1.83 13.01 -18.17
CA ARG A 285 -2.39 11.65 -17.98
C ARG A 285 -1.96 11.05 -16.65
N ALA A 286 -0.70 11.23 -16.24
CA ALA A 286 -0.21 10.74 -14.95
C ALA A 286 -0.93 11.45 -13.78
N GLU A 287 -1.14 12.76 -13.88
CA GLU A 287 -1.87 13.55 -12.90
C GLU A 287 -3.35 13.15 -12.81
N ALA A 288 -4.00 12.93 -13.94
CA ALA A 288 -5.39 12.46 -14.00
C ALA A 288 -5.55 11.06 -13.36
N LEU A 289 -4.60 10.14 -13.62
CA LEU A 289 -4.58 8.81 -12.98
C LEU A 289 -4.38 8.91 -11.47
N ALA A 290 -3.45 9.76 -11.02
CA ALA A 290 -3.21 9.98 -9.59
C ALA A 290 -4.44 10.57 -8.90
N THR A 291 -5.12 11.52 -9.54
CA THR A 291 -6.37 12.13 -9.04
C THR A 291 -7.49 11.09 -8.95
N ALA A 292 -7.67 10.27 -9.98
CA ALA A 292 -8.66 9.19 -9.97
C ALA A 292 -8.36 8.14 -8.88
N TYR A 293 -7.09 7.75 -8.72
CA TYR A 293 -6.66 6.86 -7.63
C TYR A 293 -6.96 7.46 -6.25
N ALA A 294 -6.64 8.73 -6.04
CA ALA A 294 -6.93 9.44 -4.79
C ALA A 294 -8.44 9.45 -4.49
N ALA A 295 -9.29 9.61 -5.49
CA ALA A 295 -10.75 9.55 -5.32
C ALA A 295 -11.21 8.15 -4.87
N VAL A 296 -10.70 7.07 -5.47
CA VAL A 296 -10.98 5.68 -5.04
C VAL A 296 -10.51 5.47 -3.61
N LEU A 297 -9.27 5.88 -3.27
CA LEU A 297 -8.75 5.78 -1.91
C LEU A 297 -9.60 6.56 -0.91
N GLN A 298 -10.00 7.80 -1.25
CA GLN A 298 -10.85 8.63 -0.40
C GLN A 298 -12.23 7.99 -0.15
N GLN A 299 -12.83 7.40 -1.16
CA GLN A 299 -14.08 6.64 -1.01
C GLN A 299 -13.88 5.48 -0.02
N ARG A 300 -12.80 4.73 -0.15
CA ARG A 300 -12.53 3.59 0.70
C ARG A 300 -12.22 3.99 2.14
N VAL A 301 -11.45 5.06 2.35
CA VAL A 301 -11.19 5.65 3.67
C VAL A 301 -12.49 6.14 4.32
N THR A 302 -13.40 6.72 3.55
CA THR A 302 -14.70 7.16 4.05
C THR A 302 -15.56 5.98 4.54
N GLN A 303 -15.56 4.87 3.81
CA GLN A 303 -16.30 3.65 4.17
C GLN A 303 -15.67 2.92 5.38
N TYR A 304 -14.33 2.89 5.47
CA TYR A 304 -13.57 2.15 6.47
C TYR A 304 -12.53 3.03 7.18
N PRO A 305 -12.91 4.14 7.83
CA PRO A 305 -11.95 5.12 8.34
C PRO A 305 -10.98 4.55 9.38
N ALA A 306 -11.40 3.55 10.15
CA ALA A 306 -10.55 2.89 11.14
C ALA A 306 -9.50 1.93 10.54
N GLN A 307 -9.46 1.74 9.24
CA GLN A 307 -8.54 0.81 8.59
C GLN A 307 -7.57 1.50 7.62
N TRP A 308 -7.45 2.82 7.68
CA TRP A 308 -6.41 3.55 6.96
C TRP A 308 -5.24 3.86 7.91
N PHE A 309 -4.07 3.26 7.64
CA PHE A 309 -2.94 3.23 8.56
C PHE A 309 -1.88 4.23 8.16
N ASN A 310 -2.24 5.50 8.22
CA ASN A 310 -1.37 6.60 7.84
C ASN A 310 -1.02 7.43 9.09
N PHE A 311 0.08 7.03 9.75
CA PHE A 311 0.52 7.57 11.03
C PHE A 311 1.46 8.79 10.89
N PHE A 312 1.41 9.48 9.76
CA PHE A 312 2.18 10.68 9.45
C PHE A 312 1.28 11.74 8.75
N PRO A 313 1.74 13.01 8.60
CA PRO A 313 0.99 14.02 7.87
C PRO A 313 0.90 13.68 6.38
N PHE A 314 -0.22 13.09 5.96
CA PHE A 314 -0.47 12.73 4.56
C PHE A 314 -1.22 13.83 3.81
N VAL A 315 -2.12 14.51 4.52
CA VAL A 315 -2.91 15.62 3.95
C VAL A 315 -2.32 16.94 4.48
N HIS A 316 -2.01 17.81 3.56
CA HIS A 316 -1.44 19.14 3.82
C HIS A 316 -2.21 20.25 3.08
#